data_c7f0e755b9138a969cb8a83f5768af48
#
_entry.id   c7f0e755b9138a969cb8a83f5768af48
#
_cell.length_a   1.000
_cell.length_b   1.000
_cell.length_c   1.000
_cell.angle_alpha   90.00
_cell.angle_beta   90.00
_cell.angle_gamma   90.00
#
_symmetry.space_group_name_H-M   'P 1'
#
loop_
_entity.id
_entity.type
_entity.pdbx_description
1 polymer ?
#
loop_
_entity_poly.entity_id
_entity_poly.type
_entity_poly.pdbx_seq_one_letter_code
_entity_poly.pdbx_strand_id
1 'polypeptide(L)'
;MFNKILAIILMGILAYQTTGLTMANTTELKIEVTQKGSGPVAEDGMSVSVHYTGKLIDGTKFDSSLDRGTPFSFTLGQGSVIKGWDQGVLGMMVGEKRTLTIPSELGYGSAGAGASIPPNATLVFDIELLDVMLPTVLGQATPVEFMELQKNGSIVIDIRREEEWIETGIISGAETITAFTDNGQLHQDFQEKFFSLVKGPETPILLYCRTGNRTEMLGNALIDQVGLKNVYHLTDGIVGWEKLGNKTSVYAPMK
;
A
#
# COMPACT_ATOMS: atom_id res chain seq x y z
N MET A 1 -5.75 -77.66 -38.56
CA MET A 1 -6.47 -77.19 -39.75
C MET A 1 -6.21 -75.73 -39.89
N PHE A 2 -5.38 -75.34 -40.84
CA PHE A 2 -5.56 -74.38 -41.91
C PHE A 2 -6.28 -73.08 -41.53
N ASN A 3 -5.84 -71.84 -41.69
CA ASN A 3 -5.20 -71.34 -42.94
C ASN A 3 -4.69 -69.89 -42.75
N LYS A 4 -3.54 -69.64 -43.34
CA LYS A 4 -3.12 -68.57 -44.25
C LYS A 4 -3.08 -67.09 -43.71
N ILE A 5 -1.93 -66.65 -43.49
CA ILE A 5 -1.03 -65.68 -44.16
C ILE A 5 -1.76 -64.78 -45.16
N LEU A 6 -1.78 -63.48 -44.90
CA LEU A 6 -1.71 -62.46 -45.92
C LEU A 6 -0.92 -61.25 -45.39
N ALA A 7 0.29 -61.12 -45.89
CA ALA A 7 1.14 -59.95 -45.77
C ALA A 7 0.62 -58.86 -46.73
N ILE A 8 0.36 -57.67 -46.20
CA ILE A 8 0.21 -56.47 -47.02
C ILE A 8 1.24 -55.45 -46.51
N ILE A 9 2.24 -55.29 -47.41
CA ILE A 9 3.22 -54.20 -47.35
C ILE A 9 2.46 -52.91 -47.68
N LEU A 10 2.32 -51.99 -46.76
CA LEU A 10 1.94 -50.63 -47.07
C LEU A 10 3.10 -49.71 -46.69
N MET A 11 3.79 -49.19 -47.69
CA MET A 11 4.68 -48.05 -47.63
C MET A 11 3.86 -46.88 -47.13
N GLY A 12 4.03 -46.50 -45.83
CA GLY A 12 3.44 -45.33 -45.25
C GLY A 12 4.44 -44.21 -45.21
N ILE A 13 4.20 -43.19 -45.98
CA ILE A 13 4.86 -41.89 -46.06
C ILE A 13 5.00 -41.34 -44.66
N LEU A 14 6.25 -41.13 -44.21
CA LEU A 14 6.57 -40.43 -42.98
C LEU A 14 6.27 -38.93 -43.20
N ALA A 15 5.05 -38.50 -42.87
CA ALA A 15 4.72 -37.10 -42.81
C ALA A 15 5.41 -36.50 -41.57
N TYR A 16 6.47 -35.75 -41.78
CA TYR A 16 7.01 -34.82 -40.77
C TYR A 16 5.94 -33.82 -40.45
N GLN A 17 5.24 -34.06 -39.35
CA GLN A 17 4.42 -33.02 -38.72
C GLN A 17 5.38 -32.05 -38.02
N THR A 18 5.66 -30.93 -38.67
CA THR A 18 6.18 -29.74 -37.99
C THR A 18 5.11 -29.27 -37.01
N THR A 19 5.23 -29.69 -35.78
CA THR A 19 4.49 -29.04 -34.68
C THR A 19 4.98 -27.62 -34.59
N GLY A 20 4.33 -26.73 -35.35
CA GLY A 20 4.43 -25.31 -35.09
C GLY A 20 4.02 -25.09 -33.65
N LEU A 21 4.95 -24.68 -32.78
CA LEU A 21 4.60 -24.10 -31.50
C LEU A 21 3.74 -22.85 -31.80
N THR A 22 2.44 -23.03 -31.82
CA THR A 22 1.53 -21.90 -31.67
C THR A 22 1.77 -21.36 -30.25
N MET A 23 2.45 -20.22 -30.15
CA MET A 23 2.48 -19.41 -28.94
C MET A 23 1.03 -19.16 -28.59
N ALA A 24 0.50 -19.92 -27.65
CA ALA A 24 -0.83 -19.70 -27.11
C ALA A 24 -0.83 -18.28 -26.50
N ASN A 25 -1.61 -17.40 -27.12
CA ASN A 25 -1.89 -16.09 -26.54
C ASN A 25 -2.66 -16.39 -25.24
N THR A 26 -1.96 -16.41 -24.10
CA THR A 26 -2.59 -16.69 -22.81
C THR A 26 -3.44 -15.47 -22.45
N THR A 27 -4.75 -15.64 -22.45
CA THR A 27 -5.72 -14.60 -22.03
C THR A 27 -5.84 -14.53 -20.52
N GLU A 28 -5.18 -15.42 -19.79
CA GLU A 28 -5.27 -15.54 -18.34
C GLU A 28 -3.90 -15.38 -17.68
N LEU A 29 -3.90 -14.83 -16.48
CA LEU A 29 -2.72 -14.74 -15.62
C LEU A 29 -2.25 -16.17 -15.26
N LYS A 30 -1.00 -16.50 -15.61
CA LYS A 30 -0.38 -17.73 -15.13
C LYS A 30 0.54 -17.41 -13.95
N ILE A 31 0.36 -18.14 -12.86
CA ILE A 31 1.17 -18.04 -11.65
C ILE A 31 1.89 -19.36 -11.45
N GLU A 32 3.21 -19.30 -11.31
CA GLU A 32 4.05 -20.46 -11.02
C GLU A 32 4.86 -20.17 -9.74
N VAL A 33 4.66 -20.96 -8.68
CA VAL A 33 5.44 -20.87 -7.45
C VAL A 33 6.76 -21.60 -7.67
N THR A 34 7.84 -20.85 -7.75
CA THR A 34 9.20 -21.40 -7.97
C THR A 34 9.93 -21.68 -6.66
N GLN A 35 9.54 -20.99 -5.58
CA GLN A 35 10.02 -21.23 -4.22
C GLN A 35 8.90 -20.92 -3.23
N LYS A 36 8.66 -21.82 -2.27
CA LYS A 36 7.69 -21.57 -1.20
C LYS A 36 8.26 -20.62 -0.15
N GLY A 37 7.41 -19.72 0.33
CA GLY A 37 7.68 -18.89 1.51
C GLY A 37 7.22 -19.57 2.80
N SER A 38 7.54 -18.96 3.92
CA SER A 38 7.13 -19.44 5.26
C SER A 38 6.77 -18.29 6.22
N GLY A 39 6.91 -17.04 5.77
CA GLY A 39 6.57 -15.85 6.55
C GLY A 39 5.09 -15.45 6.42
N PRO A 40 4.73 -14.23 6.86
CA PRO A 40 3.38 -13.69 6.74
C PRO A 40 2.87 -13.68 5.29
N VAL A 41 1.55 -13.73 5.13
CA VAL A 41 0.87 -13.74 3.83
C VAL A 41 0.57 -12.31 3.38
N ALA A 42 0.77 -12.02 2.10
CA ALA A 42 0.36 -10.76 1.48
C ALA A 42 -1.15 -10.74 1.25
N GLU A 43 -1.84 -9.82 1.89
CA GLU A 43 -3.28 -9.62 1.81
C GLU A 43 -3.62 -8.25 1.19
N ASP A 44 -4.86 -8.10 0.74
CA ASP A 44 -5.35 -6.85 0.16
C ASP A 44 -5.19 -5.67 1.15
N GLY A 45 -4.74 -4.52 0.65
CA GLY A 45 -4.47 -3.33 1.45
C GLY A 45 -3.13 -3.33 2.20
N MET A 46 -2.40 -4.43 2.25
CA MET A 46 -1.07 -4.45 2.86
C MET A 46 -0.02 -3.78 1.98
N SER A 47 0.95 -3.13 2.59
CA SER A 47 2.18 -2.71 1.90
C SER A 47 3.10 -3.91 1.76
N VAL A 48 3.51 -4.20 0.53
CA VAL A 48 4.41 -5.31 0.21
C VAL A 48 5.73 -4.77 -0.34
N SER A 49 6.83 -5.44 0.00
CA SER A 49 8.17 -5.15 -0.52
C SER A 49 8.67 -6.34 -1.30
N VAL A 50 9.07 -6.13 -2.54
CA VAL A 50 9.48 -7.21 -3.46
C VAL A 50 10.79 -6.91 -4.17
N HIS A 51 11.55 -7.97 -4.48
CA HIS A 51 12.47 -7.93 -5.61
C HIS A 51 11.80 -8.54 -6.83
N TYR A 52 12.12 -7.99 -8.01
CA TYR A 52 11.59 -8.50 -9.27
C TYR A 52 12.54 -8.32 -10.45
N THR A 53 12.31 -9.12 -11.48
CA THR A 53 12.87 -8.95 -12.82
C THR A 53 11.75 -9.11 -13.84
N GLY A 54 11.50 -8.06 -14.63
CA GLY A 54 10.51 -8.04 -15.71
C GLY A 54 11.15 -8.28 -17.08
N LYS A 55 10.54 -9.19 -17.86
CA LYS A 55 10.98 -9.59 -19.19
C LYS A 55 9.80 -9.64 -20.15
N LEU A 56 10.06 -9.41 -21.42
CA LEU A 56 9.17 -9.78 -22.51
C LEU A 56 9.15 -11.31 -22.67
N ILE A 57 8.17 -11.82 -23.41
CA ILE A 57 8.03 -13.29 -23.64
C ILE A 57 9.24 -13.90 -24.37
N ASP A 58 10.00 -13.12 -25.12
CA ASP A 58 11.22 -13.52 -25.78
C ASP A 58 12.46 -13.55 -24.86
N GLY A 59 12.28 -13.17 -23.58
CA GLY A 59 13.33 -13.12 -22.59
C GLY A 59 14.05 -11.77 -22.47
N THR A 60 13.70 -10.77 -23.30
CA THR A 60 14.29 -9.44 -23.24
C THR A 60 13.92 -8.77 -21.92
N LYS A 61 14.90 -8.49 -21.06
CA LYS A 61 14.71 -7.80 -19.79
C LYS A 61 14.44 -6.31 -20.04
N PHE A 62 13.37 -5.79 -19.45
CA PHE A 62 13.02 -4.37 -19.54
C PHE A 62 13.14 -3.62 -18.21
N ASP A 63 13.04 -4.30 -17.06
CA ASP A 63 13.19 -3.68 -15.76
C ASP A 63 13.57 -4.69 -14.67
N SER A 64 14.32 -4.24 -13.64
CA SER A 64 14.64 -5.06 -12.47
C SER A 64 14.97 -4.20 -11.25
N SER A 65 14.39 -4.51 -10.12
CA SER A 65 14.74 -3.92 -8.83
C SER A 65 16.13 -4.38 -8.35
N LEU A 66 16.59 -5.56 -8.79
CA LEU A 66 17.92 -6.07 -8.48
C LEU A 66 19.02 -5.24 -9.13
N ASP A 67 18.79 -4.73 -10.35
CA ASP A 67 19.75 -3.85 -11.03
C ASP A 67 19.92 -2.51 -10.31
N ARG A 68 18.87 -2.05 -9.61
CA ARG A 68 18.89 -0.83 -8.79
C ARG A 68 19.42 -1.06 -7.36
N GLY A 69 19.52 -2.31 -6.94
CA GLY A 69 19.92 -2.69 -5.57
C GLY A 69 18.91 -2.29 -4.49
N THR A 70 17.68 -1.93 -4.88
CA THR A 70 16.63 -1.47 -3.96
C THR A 70 15.33 -2.23 -4.21
N PRO A 71 14.69 -2.81 -3.20
CA PRO A 71 13.35 -3.39 -3.32
C PRO A 71 12.32 -2.36 -3.80
N PHE A 72 11.27 -2.85 -4.43
CA PHE A 72 10.11 -2.05 -4.82
C PHE A 72 8.97 -2.33 -3.84
N SER A 73 8.37 -1.25 -3.31
CA SER A 73 7.25 -1.35 -2.38
C SER A 73 6.00 -0.71 -2.96
N PHE A 74 4.83 -1.33 -2.72
CA PHE A 74 3.54 -0.84 -3.14
C PHE A 74 2.43 -1.37 -2.23
N THR A 75 1.26 -0.71 -2.23
CA THR A 75 0.08 -1.21 -1.53
C THR A 75 -0.71 -2.14 -2.44
N LEU A 76 -0.91 -3.38 -1.99
CA LEU A 76 -1.57 -4.45 -2.75
C LEU A 76 -3.06 -4.17 -2.92
N GLY A 77 -3.60 -4.43 -4.12
CA GLY A 77 -5.02 -4.29 -4.44
C GLY A 77 -5.53 -2.87 -4.68
N GLN A 78 -4.67 -1.85 -4.59
CA GLN A 78 -5.06 -0.44 -4.76
C GLN A 78 -4.88 0.08 -6.19
N GLY A 79 -4.51 -0.76 -7.13
CA GLY A 79 -4.28 -0.37 -8.53
C GLY A 79 -3.07 0.54 -8.74
N SER A 80 -2.14 0.57 -7.81
CA SER A 80 -0.88 1.30 -7.93
C SER A 80 0.13 0.61 -8.85
N VAL A 81 -0.13 -0.64 -9.20
CA VAL A 81 0.63 -1.47 -10.14
C VAL A 81 -0.30 -2.06 -11.20
N ILE A 82 0.25 -2.74 -12.21
CA ILE A 82 -0.57 -3.45 -13.21
C ILE A 82 -1.41 -4.54 -12.56
N LYS A 83 -2.61 -4.80 -13.11
CA LYS A 83 -3.57 -5.76 -12.54
C LYS A 83 -2.99 -7.15 -12.32
N GLY A 84 -2.11 -7.59 -13.22
CA GLY A 84 -1.43 -8.88 -13.09
C GLY A 84 -0.54 -8.98 -11.84
N TRP A 85 -0.01 -7.87 -11.35
CA TRP A 85 0.74 -7.81 -10.09
C TRP A 85 -0.19 -7.86 -8.88
N ASP A 86 -1.25 -7.02 -8.84
CA ASP A 86 -2.22 -7.06 -7.75
C ASP A 86 -2.80 -8.46 -7.55
N GLN A 87 -3.10 -9.17 -8.65
CA GLN A 87 -3.60 -10.54 -8.60
C GLN A 87 -2.52 -11.57 -8.31
N GLY A 88 -1.32 -11.40 -8.88
CA GLY A 88 -0.25 -12.38 -8.83
C GLY A 88 0.55 -12.39 -7.53
N VAL A 89 0.60 -11.26 -6.82
CA VAL A 89 1.29 -11.11 -5.52
C VAL A 89 0.36 -11.43 -4.37
N LEU A 90 -0.95 -11.28 -4.55
CA LEU A 90 -1.95 -11.65 -3.53
C LEU A 90 -1.75 -13.10 -3.10
N GLY A 91 -1.72 -13.32 -1.78
CA GLY A 91 -1.52 -14.65 -1.18
C GLY A 91 -0.09 -15.18 -1.23
N MET A 92 0.91 -14.40 -1.69
CA MET A 92 2.31 -14.77 -1.49
C MET A 92 2.69 -14.76 0.00
N MET A 93 3.55 -15.67 0.38
CA MET A 93 4.18 -15.67 1.70
C MET A 93 5.55 -14.98 1.64
N VAL A 94 5.97 -14.29 2.69
CA VAL A 94 7.33 -13.74 2.76
C VAL A 94 8.36 -14.85 2.56
N GLY A 95 9.34 -14.61 1.67
CA GLY A 95 10.32 -15.59 1.20
C GLY A 95 9.85 -16.41 -0.01
N GLU A 96 8.59 -16.25 -0.46
CA GLU A 96 8.08 -16.93 -1.66
C GLU A 96 8.58 -16.27 -2.94
N LYS A 97 8.86 -17.12 -3.95
CA LYS A 97 9.15 -16.65 -5.32
C LYS A 97 8.10 -17.19 -6.27
N ARG A 98 7.62 -16.31 -7.13
CA ARG A 98 6.69 -16.64 -8.21
C ARG A 98 7.22 -16.16 -9.55
N THR A 99 6.92 -16.92 -10.60
CA THR A 99 6.98 -16.42 -11.97
C THR A 99 5.55 -16.14 -12.43
N LEU A 100 5.28 -14.89 -12.81
CA LEU A 100 3.99 -14.43 -13.34
C LEU A 100 4.11 -14.27 -14.84
N THR A 101 3.23 -14.95 -15.61
CA THR A 101 3.05 -14.65 -17.04
C THR A 101 1.76 -13.86 -17.18
N ILE A 102 1.88 -12.59 -17.54
CA ILE A 102 0.81 -11.60 -17.50
C ILE A 102 0.42 -11.24 -18.93
N PRO A 103 -0.82 -11.55 -19.36
CA PRO A 103 -1.32 -11.11 -20.66
C PRO A 103 -1.46 -9.59 -20.69
N SER A 104 -1.45 -9.01 -21.89
CA SER A 104 -1.45 -7.57 -22.10
C SER A 104 -2.61 -6.85 -21.41
N GLU A 105 -3.79 -7.47 -21.34
CA GLU A 105 -5.01 -6.92 -20.72
C GLU A 105 -4.87 -6.71 -19.19
N LEU A 106 -3.98 -7.47 -18.57
CA LEU A 106 -3.61 -7.33 -17.15
C LEU A 106 -2.29 -6.58 -16.95
N GLY A 107 -1.66 -6.17 -18.05
CA GLY A 107 -0.42 -5.40 -18.10
C GLY A 107 -0.64 -3.99 -18.64
N TYR A 108 0.04 -3.66 -19.75
CA TYR A 108 0.01 -2.31 -20.35
C TYR A 108 -0.89 -2.22 -21.59
N GLY A 109 -1.61 -3.28 -21.97
CA GLY A 109 -2.60 -3.29 -23.02
C GLY A 109 -2.07 -2.90 -24.39
N SER A 110 -2.97 -2.30 -25.20
CA SER A 110 -2.65 -1.85 -26.57
C SER A 110 -1.75 -0.61 -26.62
N ALA A 111 -1.52 0.07 -25.50
CA ALA A 111 -0.63 1.22 -25.45
C ALA A 111 0.84 0.83 -25.29
N GLY A 112 1.13 -0.31 -24.62
CA GLY A 112 2.48 -0.64 -24.19
C GLY A 112 3.01 0.34 -23.14
N ALA A 113 4.34 0.34 -22.88
CA ALA A 113 4.96 1.28 -21.96
C ALA A 113 6.35 1.70 -22.43
N GLY A 114 6.53 3.01 -22.64
CA GLY A 114 7.79 3.58 -23.08
C GLY A 114 8.31 2.95 -24.38
N ALA A 115 9.63 2.89 -24.52
CA ALA A 115 10.29 2.25 -25.66
C ALA A 115 10.53 0.74 -25.44
N SER A 116 10.36 0.26 -24.20
CA SER A 116 10.80 -1.08 -23.79
C SER A 116 9.68 -2.12 -23.81
N ILE A 117 8.42 -1.71 -23.72
CA ILE A 117 7.28 -2.63 -23.72
C ILE A 117 6.36 -2.33 -24.91
N PRO A 118 6.37 -3.17 -25.95
CA PRO A 118 5.53 -2.98 -27.12
C PRO A 118 4.02 -3.06 -26.81
N PRO A 119 3.16 -2.52 -27.70
CA PRO A 119 1.73 -2.78 -27.65
C PRO A 119 1.38 -4.26 -27.60
N ASN A 120 0.40 -4.63 -26.79
CA ASN A 120 -0.11 -5.99 -26.60
C ASN A 120 0.95 -7.03 -26.16
N ALA A 121 2.01 -6.57 -25.47
CA ALA A 121 3.05 -7.46 -24.98
C ALA A 121 2.57 -8.32 -23.81
N THR A 122 2.84 -9.62 -23.88
CA THR A 122 2.80 -10.50 -22.71
C THR A 122 4.07 -10.29 -21.89
N LEU A 123 3.92 -10.14 -20.59
CA LEU A 123 5.02 -9.86 -19.67
C LEU A 123 5.31 -11.08 -18.79
N VAL A 124 6.58 -11.30 -18.48
CA VAL A 124 7.01 -12.32 -17.54
C VAL A 124 7.77 -11.65 -16.41
N PHE A 125 7.30 -11.86 -15.17
CA PHE A 125 7.96 -11.32 -13.99
C PHE A 125 8.37 -12.46 -13.05
N ASP A 126 9.65 -12.48 -12.72
CA ASP A 126 10.15 -13.24 -11.57
C ASP A 126 10.07 -12.30 -10.35
N ILE A 127 9.31 -12.69 -9.32
CA ILE A 127 9.05 -11.87 -8.13
C ILE A 127 9.41 -12.65 -6.88
N GLU A 128 10.10 -12.00 -5.95
CA GLU A 128 10.37 -12.49 -4.60
C GLU A 128 9.72 -11.54 -3.58
N LEU A 129 8.84 -12.06 -2.73
CA LEU A 129 8.25 -11.29 -1.64
C LEU A 129 9.21 -11.25 -0.45
N LEU A 130 9.64 -10.05 -0.09
CA LEU A 130 10.63 -9.83 0.98
C LEU A 130 9.98 -9.49 2.31
N ASP A 131 8.90 -8.69 2.27
CA ASP A 131 8.24 -8.22 3.48
C ASP A 131 6.78 -7.85 3.20
N VAL A 132 5.94 -7.92 4.24
CA VAL A 132 4.57 -7.43 4.26
C VAL A 132 4.34 -6.61 5.52
N MET A 133 3.72 -5.47 5.38
CA MET A 133 3.34 -4.59 6.48
C MET A 133 1.83 -4.35 6.47
N LEU A 134 1.20 -4.45 7.63
CA LEU A 134 -0.19 -4.06 7.79
C LEU A 134 -0.36 -2.60 7.39
N PRO A 135 -1.51 -2.24 6.77
CA PRO A 135 -1.80 -0.85 6.52
C PRO A 135 -1.80 -0.09 7.86
N THR A 136 -1.08 1.00 7.91
CA THR A 136 -1.21 1.93 9.03
C THR A 136 -2.56 2.61 8.89
N VAL A 137 -3.43 2.45 9.88
CA VAL A 137 -4.74 3.09 9.91
C VAL A 137 -4.78 4.14 11.01
N LEU A 138 -5.55 5.19 10.80
CA LEU A 138 -5.76 6.21 11.82
C LEU A 138 -6.48 5.59 13.03
N GLY A 139 -5.81 5.63 14.18
CA GLY A 139 -6.36 5.13 15.43
C GLY A 139 -7.52 6.00 15.90
N GLN A 140 -8.66 5.37 16.20
CA GLN A 140 -9.83 6.01 16.79
C GLN A 140 -9.67 5.96 18.33
N ALA A 141 -9.73 7.11 19.00
CA ALA A 141 -9.60 7.16 20.46
C ALA A 141 -10.85 7.75 21.11
N THR A 142 -11.43 7.03 22.04
CA THR A 142 -12.38 7.57 23.01
C THR A 142 -11.64 8.48 24.00
N PRO A 143 -12.32 9.35 24.77
CA PRO A 143 -11.66 10.16 25.78
C PRO A 143 -10.84 9.36 26.82
N VAL A 144 -11.28 8.16 27.17
CA VAL A 144 -10.54 7.29 28.11
C VAL A 144 -9.26 6.79 27.48
N GLU A 145 -9.33 6.23 26.27
CA GLU A 145 -8.16 5.76 25.53
C GLU A 145 -7.19 6.90 25.20
N PHE A 146 -7.71 8.09 24.89
CA PHE A 146 -6.93 9.30 24.66
C PHE A 146 -6.07 9.67 25.89
N MET A 147 -6.67 9.65 27.10
CA MET A 147 -5.94 9.89 28.34
C MET A 147 -4.85 8.84 28.61
N GLU A 148 -5.13 7.58 28.29
CA GLU A 148 -4.13 6.49 28.43
C GLU A 148 -2.96 6.66 27.45
N LEU A 149 -3.25 6.95 26.19
CA LEU A 149 -2.23 7.21 25.19
C LEU A 149 -1.39 8.44 25.54
N GLN A 150 -2.01 9.52 26.03
CA GLN A 150 -1.29 10.70 26.52
C GLN A 150 -0.37 10.35 27.70
N LYS A 151 -0.87 9.61 28.68
CA LYS A 151 -0.06 9.14 29.83
C LYS A 151 1.12 8.28 29.40
N ASN A 152 0.98 7.53 28.30
CA ASN A 152 2.03 6.69 27.74
C ASN A 152 3.02 7.46 26.83
N GLY A 153 2.94 8.80 26.81
CA GLY A 153 3.92 9.67 26.16
C GLY A 153 3.59 10.07 24.73
N SER A 154 2.35 9.87 24.26
CA SER A 154 1.94 10.41 22.97
C SER A 154 1.85 11.94 23.02
N ILE A 155 2.31 12.60 21.97
CA ILE A 155 2.23 14.06 21.82
C ILE A 155 0.79 14.43 21.48
N VAL A 156 0.13 15.19 22.34
CA VAL A 156 -1.23 15.69 22.11
C VAL A 156 -1.17 16.99 21.34
N ILE A 157 -1.87 17.09 20.22
CA ILE A 157 -1.88 18.26 19.34
C ILE A 157 -3.32 18.72 19.10
N ASP A 158 -3.63 19.93 19.56
CA ASP A 158 -4.87 20.64 19.23
C ASP A 158 -4.69 21.37 17.90
N ILE A 159 -5.39 20.88 16.88
CA ILE A 159 -5.26 21.44 15.53
C ILE A 159 -6.28 22.55 15.22
N ARG A 160 -7.02 22.99 16.21
CA ARG A 160 -8.03 24.05 16.08
C ARG A 160 -7.35 25.41 15.87
N ARG A 161 -8.15 26.45 15.69
CA ARG A 161 -7.68 27.83 15.60
C ARG A 161 -7.62 28.48 16.97
N GLU A 162 -6.86 29.56 17.08
CA GLU A 162 -6.62 30.25 18.35
C GLU A 162 -7.90 30.75 19.00
N GLU A 163 -8.85 31.27 18.23
CA GLU A 163 -10.15 31.70 18.75
C GLU A 163 -10.94 30.53 19.37
N GLU A 164 -10.83 29.31 18.84
CA GLU A 164 -11.46 28.12 19.40
C GLU A 164 -10.79 27.70 20.73
N TRP A 165 -9.46 27.89 20.87
CA TRP A 165 -8.74 27.62 22.12
C TRP A 165 -9.10 28.61 23.22
N ILE A 166 -9.28 29.89 22.84
CA ILE A 166 -9.72 30.94 23.80
C ILE A 166 -11.13 30.67 24.26
N GLU A 167 -12.04 30.27 23.37
CA GLU A 167 -13.45 30.05 23.65
C GLU A 167 -13.69 28.88 24.62
N THR A 168 -13.05 27.72 24.35
CA THR A 168 -13.36 26.45 25.05
C THR A 168 -12.19 25.90 25.87
N GLY A 169 -11.04 26.55 25.88
CA GLY A 169 -9.82 26.01 26.48
C GLY A 169 -9.22 24.88 25.64
N ILE A 170 -8.22 24.21 26.20
CA ILE A 170 -7.47 23.11 25.59
C ILE A 170 -7.43 21.90 26.53
N ILE A 171 -7.24 20.69 25.98
CA ILE A 171 -6.92 19.52 26.80
C ILE A 171 -5.54 19.74 27.43
N SER A 172 -5.44 19.52 28.75
CA SER A 172 -4.18 19.76 29.48
C SER A 172 -3.00 19.02 28.87
N GLY A 173 -1.90 19.74 28.66
CA GLY A 173 -0.68 19.20 28.07
C GLY A 173 -0.72 19.09 26.55
N ALA A 174 -1.73 19.66 25.88
CA ALA A 174 -1.77 19.72 24.44
C ALA A 174 -0.89 20.85 23.89
N GLU A 175 -0.14 20.54 22.84
CA GLU A 175 0.48 21.53 21.96
C GLU A 175 -0.59 22.12 21.03
N THR A 176 -0.54 23.41 20.76
CA THR A 176 -1.52 24.12 19.95
C THR A 176 -0.93 24.49 18.60
N ILE A 177 -1.45 23.91 17.54
CA ILE A 177 -0.98 24.15 16.15
C ILE A 177 -2.19 24.29 15.23
N THR A 178 -2.51 25.51 14.79
CA THR A 178 -3.57 25.70 13.80
C THR A 178 -3.23 24.94 12.51
N ALA A 179 -4.03 23.93 12.18
CA ALA A 179 -3.80 23.15 10.96
C ALA A 179 -4.48 23.76 9.73
N PHE A 180 -5.65 24.36 9.89
CA PHE A 180 -6.44 24.86 8.78
C PHE A 180 -6.88 26.30 8.98
N THR A 181 -6.81 27.07 7.91
CA THR A 181 -7.36 28.41 7.80
C THR A 181 -8.90 28.36 7.73
N ASP A 182 -9.57 29.51 7.77
CA ASP A 182 -11.05 29.63 7.68
C ASP A 182 -11.63 29.03 6.38
N ASN A 183 -10.88 29.09 5.30
CA ASN A 183 -11.30 28.52 4.02
C ASN A 183 -10.88 27.05 3.84
N GLY A 184 -10.39 26.38 4.90
CA GLY A 184 -10.04 24.96 4.91
C GLY A 184 -8.71 24.61 4.27
N GLN A 185 -7.89 25.58 3.89
CA GLN A 185 -6.54 25.33 3.39
C GLN A 185 -5.59 25.05 4.56
N LEU A 186 -4.52 24.29 4.29
CA LEU A 186 -3.48 24.05 5.28
C LEU A 186 -2.82 25.39 5.67
N HIS A 187 -2.71 25.63 7.00
CA HIS A 187 -2.08 26.83 7.51
C HIS A 187 -0.58 26.85 7.16
N GLN A 188 -0.07 28.00 6.73
CA GLN A 188 1.31 28.13 6.24
C GLN A 188 2.37 27.67 7.27
N ASP A 189 2.15 27.89 8.56
CA ASP A 189 3.10 27.56 9.62
C ASP A 189 2.90 26.13 10.15
N PHE A 190 1.88 25.39 9.66
CA PHE A 190 1.55 24.08 10.20
C PHE A 190 2.71 23.11 10.09
N GLN A 191 3.29 22.98 8.91
CA GLN A 191 4.36 22.00 8.65
C GLN A 191 5.58 22.24 9.53
N GLU A 192 6.04 23.47 9.62
CA GLU A 192 7.20 23.82 10.44
C GLU A 192 6.98 23.48 11.91
N LYS A 193 5.86 23.94 12.49
CA LYS A 193 5.51 23.69 13.90
C LYS A 193 5.29 22.20 14.16
N PHE A 194 4.57 21.50 13.27
CA PHE A 194 4.28 20.08 13.41
C PHE A 194 5.57 19.25 13.41
N PHE A 195 6.45 19.43 12.42
CA PHE A 195 7.71 18.69 12.34
C PHE A 195 8.77 19.16 13.34
N SER A 196 8.55 20.28 14.03
CA SER A 196 9.36 20.62 15.21
C SER A 196 9.10 19.67 16.38
N LEU A 197 7.88 19.11 16.49
CA LEU A 197 7.47 18.15 17.53
C LEU A 197 7.64 16.69 17.09
N VAL A 198 7.22 16.36 15.87
CA VAL A 198 7.20 15.00 15.31
C VAL A 198 8.52 14.69 14.63
N LYS A 199 9.37 13.87 15.25
CA LYS A 199 10.76 13.66 14.82
C LYS A 199 10.96 12.47 13.89
N GLY A 200 9.94 11.65 13.68
CA GLY A 200 10.03 10.49 12.79
C GLY A 200 8.72 9.73 12.69
N PRO A 201 8.67 8.73 11.79
CA PRO A 201 7.44 8.00 11.50
C PRO A 201 6.86 7.24 12.69
N GLU A 202 7.68 6.86 13.65
CA GLU A 202 7.25 6.13 14.84
C GLU A 202 6.81 7.04 16.01
N THR A 203 6.91 8.37 15.86
CA THR A 203 6.49 9.31 16.93
C THR A 203 4.99 9.17 17.18
N PRO A 204 4.55 8.78 18.40
CA PRO A 204 3.14 8.64 18.70
C PRO A 204 2.47 10.01 18.89
N ILE A 205 1.41 10.26 18.13
CA ILE A 205 0.67 11.52 18.16
C ILE A 205 -0.82 11.29 18.38
N LEU A 206 -1.43 12.21 19.12
CA LEU A 206 -2.86 12.29 19.40
C LEU A 206 -3.38 13.61 18.88
N LEU A 207 -4.21 13.58 17.87
CA LEU A 207 -4.82 14.76 17.27
C LEU A 207 -6.22 14.99 17.85
N TYR A 208 -6.58 16.23 18.13
CA TYR A 208 -7.99 16.57 18.33
C TYR A 208 -8.34 17.90 17.67
N CYS A 209 -9.62 18.02 17.32
CA CYS A 209 -10.24 19.25 16.86
C CYS A 209 -11.60 19.43 17.54
N ARG A 210 -12.52 20.19 16.97
CA ARG A 210 -13.83 20.42 17.57
C ARG A 210 -14.70 19.15 17.63
N THR A 211 -14.82 18.42 16.51
CA THR A 211 -15.75 17.28 16.32
C THR A 211 -15.13 16.02 15.73
N GLY A 212 -13.81 15.95 15.57
CA GLY A 212 -13.13 14.80 14.97
C GLY A 212 -12.87 14.89 13.46
N ASN A 213 -13.73 15.57 12.67
CA ASN A 213 -13.65 15.54 11.20
C ASN A 213 -12.34 16.11 10.63
N ARG A 214 -11.85 17.24 11.15
CA ARG A 214 -10.58 17.84 10.69
C ARG A 214 -9.39 16.94 10.99
N THR A 215 -9.42 16.27 12.15
CA THR A 215 -8.35 15.34 12.55
C THR A 215 -8.40 14.02 11.83
N GLU A 216 -9.58 13.53 11.44
CA GLU A 216 -9.70 12.34 10.60
C GLU A 216 -9.07 12.58 9.23
N MET A 217 -9.38 13.69 8.58
CA MET A 217 -8.80 14.06 7.29
C MET A 217 -7.28 14.26 7.39
N LEU A 218 -6.81 15.03 8.39
CA LEU A 218 -5.39 15.30 8.58
C LEU A 218 -4.63 14.04 8.96
N GLY A 219 -5.17 13.21 9.85
CA GLY A 219 -4.54 11.99 10.33
C GLY A 219 -4.32 10.99 9.19
N ASN A 220 -5.32 10.77 8.34
CA ASN A 220 -5.16 9.95 7.15
C ASN A 220 -4.10 10.51 6.20
N ALA A 221 -4.09 11.82 5.94
CA ALA A 221 -3.06 12.44 5.10
C ALA A 221 -1.64 12.30 5.70
N LEU A 222 -1.48 12.38 7.03
CA LEU A 222 -0.20 12.18 7.71
C LEU A 222 0.28 10.72 7.60
N ILE A 223 -0.63 9.76 7.59
CA ILE A 223 -0.31 8.36 7.35
C ILE A 223 0.07 8.14 5.87
N ASP A 224 -0.81 8.51 4.95
CA ASP A 224 -0.70 8.17 3.53
C ASP A 224 0.42 8.92 2.81
N GLN A 225 0.64 10.20 3.15
CA GLN A 225 1.57 11.08 2.43
C GLN A 225 2.90 11.29 3.15
N VAL A 226 2.88 11.22 4.50
CA VAL A 226 4.09 11.45 5.33
C VAL A 226 4.67 10.14 5.86
N GLY A 227 3.86 9.07 5.91
CA GLY A 227 4.29 7.75 6.38
C GLY A 227 4.36 7.61 7.90
N LEU A 228 3.59 8.43 8.65
CA LEU A 228 3.50 8.29 10.10
C LEU A 228 2.73 7.02 10.48
N LYS A 229 3.19 6.31 11.51
CA LYS A 229 2.66 4.98 11.88
C LYS A 229 1.79 4.99 13.13
N ASN A 230 2.00 5.93 14.04
CA ASN A 230 1.35 5.96 15.34
C ASN A 230 0.48 7.22 15.48
N VAL A 231 -0.52 7.36 14.60
CA VAL A 231 -1.43 8.51 14.55
C VAL A 231 -2.79 8.12 15.10
N TYR A 232 -3.23 8.83 16.12
CA TYR A 232 -4.55 8.66 16.72
C TYR A 232 -5.30 9.99 16.71
N HIS A 233 -6.63 9.95 16.73
CA HIS A 233 -7.44 11.14 16.91
C HIS A 233 -8.60 10.90 17.89
N LEU A 234 -8.99 11.95 18.57
CA LEU A 234 -10.18 11.96 19.43
C LEU A 234 -11.43 12.02 18.55
N THR A 235 -12.19 10.92 18.48
CA THR A 235 -13.26 10.67 17.50
C THR A 235 -14.31 11.79 17.47
N ASP A 236 -14.83 12.17 18.64
CA ASP A 236 -15.85 13.24 18.77
C ASP A 236 -15.23 14.61 19.09
N GLY A 237 -13.91 14.73 19.04
CA GLY A 237 -13.17 15.94 19.34
C GLY A 237 -13.40 16.48 20.76
N ILE A 238 -13.13 17.78 20.95
CA ILE A 238 -13.29 18.41 22.27
C ILE A 238 -14.75 18.47 22.72
N VAL A 239 -15.69 18.48 21.79
CA VAL A 239 -17.12 18.44 22.11
C VAL A 239 -17.49 17.13 22.81
N GLY A 240 -17.00 15.99 22.30
CA GLY A 240 -17.17 14.69 22.94
C GLY A 240 -16.47 14.60 24.30
N TRP A 241 -15.28 15.19 24.39
CA TRP A 241 -14.52 15.30 25.63
C TRP A 241 -15.32 16.01 26.75
N GLU A 242 -15.85 17.19 26.46
CA GLU A 242 -16.62 17.98 27.42
C GLU A 242 -17.97 17.34 27.79
N LYS A 243 -18.64 16.70 26.80
CA LYS A 243 -19.91 16.00 27.00
C LYS A 243 -19.82 14.89 28.05
N LEU A 244 -18.64 14.27 28.19
CA LEU A 244 -18.35 13.26 29.21
C LEU A 244 -17.89 13.87 30.54
N GLY A 245 -17.94 15.19 30.69
CA GLY A 245 -17.58 15.91 31.92
C GLY A 245 -16.08 16.10 32.11
N ASN A 246 -15.26 15.82 31.13
CA ASN A 246 -13.83 16.06 31.19
C ASN A 246 -13.54 17.56 31.12
N LYS A 247 -12.54 18.01 31.91
CA LYS A 247 -12.17 19.43 31.98
C LYS A 247 -11.15 19.82 30.94
N THR A 248 -11.24 21.06 30.51
CA THR A 248 -10.24 21.78 29.73
C THR A 248 -9.43 22.73 30.61
N SER A 249 -8.23 23.08 30.17
CA SER A 249 -7.39 24.11 30.76
C SER A 249 -7.56 25.41 29.99
N VAL A 250 -7.49 26.55 30.68
CA VAL A 250 -7.53 27.87 30.02
C VAL A 250 -6.32 28.00 29.11
N TYR A 251 -6.57 28.35 27.86
CA TYR A 251 -5.51 28.71 26.93
C TYR A 251 -4.99 30.10 27.24
N ALA A 252 -3.68 30.23 27.41
CA ALA A 252 -3.02 31.53 27.60
C ALA A 252 -2.05 31.74 26.43
N PRO A 253 -2.32 32.67 25.50
CA PRO A 253 -1.40 33.00 24.42
C PRO A 253 -0.01 33.38 24.97
N MET A 254 1.04 32.82 24.36
CA MET A 254 2.39 33.30 24.67
C MET A 254 2.51 34.77 24.20
N LYS A 255 2.98 35.63 25.10
CA LYS A 255 3.20 37.06 24.82
C LYS A 255 4.40 37.29 23.94
#